data_f7e138db0a0949238d8a9a9568fd798b
#
_entry.id   f7e138db0a0949238d8a9a9568fd798b
#
_cell.length_a   1.000
_cell.length_b   1.000
_cell.length_c   1.000
_cell.angle_alpha   90.00
_cell.angle_beta   90.00
_cell.angle_gamma   90.00
#
_symmetry.space_group_name_H-M   'P 1'
#
loop_
_entity.id
_entity.type
_entity.pdbx_description
1 polymer ?
#
loop_
_entity_poly.entity_id
_entity_poly.type
_entity_poly.pdbx_seq_one_letter_code
_entity_poly.pdbx_strand_id
1 'polypeptide(L)'
;AHECIQFELPSSGRRISWLFDVGGKHREIFTEGGYCCSDDVLGGVTLAKHSAGLFQTYQFIVERELADGTLVEVLQPYNGRSRPYTLLYPHGRYVPQRVRAFVDFLLQYRTDWAA
;
A
#
# COMPACT_ATOMS: atom_id res chain seq x y z
N ALA A 1 -15.39 19.22 -0.53
CA ALA A 1 -14.35 18.43 0.10
C ALA A 1 -14.79 16.98 0.24
N HIS A 2 -13.85 16.06 0.07
CA HIS A 2 -14.13 14.63 0.19
C HIS A 2 -13.65 14.11 1.53
N GLU A 3 -14.37 13.13 2.06
CA GLU A 3 -13.93 12.37 3.23
C GLU A 3 -12.78 11.46 2.83
N CYS A 4 -11.70 11.48 3.61
CA CYS A 4 -10.54 10.62 3.38
C CYS A 4 -10.42 9.61 4.51
N ILE A 5 -10.18 8.35 4.16
CA ILE A 5 -10.01 7.26 5.13
C ILE A 5 -8.51 7.17 5.43
N GLN A 6 -8.14 7.30 6.69
CA GLN A 6 -6.76 7.30 7.14
C GLN A 6 -6.28 5.90 7.49
N PHE A 7 -4.98 5.69 7.39
CA PHE A 7 -4.33 4.47 7.88
C PHE A 7 -3.19 4.86 8.81
N GLU A 8 -3.16 4.24 9.99
CA GLU A 8 -2.11 4.45 10.99
C GLU A 8 -1.27 3.19 11.14
N LEU A 9 0.02 3.38 11.41
CA LEU A 9 0.90 2.27 11.77
C LEU A 9 0.59 1.82 13.20
N PRO A 10 0.29 0.52 13.42
CA PRO A 10 -0.08 0.03 14.75
C PRO A 10 1.00 0.25 15.79
N SER A 11 2.27 0.14 15.39
CA SER A 11 3.40 0.22 16.30
C SER A 11 3.67 1.62 16.86
N SER A 12 3.37 2.66 16.08
CA SER A 12 3.70 4.05 16.43
C SER A 12 2.49 4.97 16.54
N GLY A 13 1.33 4.54 16.04
CA GLY A 13 0.15 5.39 15.96
C GLY A 13 0.28 6.52 14.93
N ARG A 14 1.33 6.49 14.11
CA ARG A 14 1.56 7.55 13.11
C ARG A 14 0.72 7.29 11.88
N ARG A 15 0.07 8.35 11.41
CA ARG A 15 -0.68 8.30 10.15
C ARG A 15 0.28 8.16 8.98
N ILE A 16 -0.10 7.33 8.01
CA ILE A 16 0.65 7.18 6.77
C ILE A 16 0.23 8.29 5.81
N SER A 17 1.21 9.04 5.30
CA SER A 17 0.96 10.05 4.28
C SER A 17 0.53 9.41 2.96
N TRP A 18 -0.26 10.14 2.19
CA TRP A 18 -0.61 9.74 0.84
C TRP A 18 0.46 10.23 -0.13
N LEU A 19 0.88 9.36 -1.04
CA LEU A 19 1.97 9.61 -1.97
C LEU A 19 1.43 9.94 -3.36
N PHE A 20 1.92 11.05 -3.92
CA PHE A 20 1.52 11.48 -5.25
C PHE A 20 2.74 11.94 -6.06
N ASP A 21 2.59 11.92 -7.39
CA ASP A 21 3.49 12.57 -8.33
C ASP A 21 2.78 13.76 -8.95
N VAL A 22 3.32 14.95 -8.75
CA VAL A 22 2.75 16.18 -9.30
C VAL A 22 3.81 16.87 -10.12
N GLY A 23 3.62 16.92 -11.44
CA GLY A 23 4.55 17.57 -12.35
C GLY A 23 5.96 16.99 -12.30
N GLY A 24 6.09 15.66 -12.13
CA GLY A 24 7.37 14.99 -12.01
C GLY A 24 8.01 15.08 -10.63
N LYS A 25 7.34 15.70 -9.67
CA LYS A 25 7.82 15.80 -8.29
C LYS A 25 7.04 14.89 -7.37
N HIS A 26 7.75 14.20 -6.48
CA HIS A 26 7.14 13.38 -5.44
C HIS A 26 6.57 14.27 -4.35
N ARG A 27 5.31 14.04 -3.99
CA ARG A 27 4.64 14.75 -2.92
C ARG A 27 4.02 13.79 -1.92
N GLU A 28 4.10 14.17 -0.65
CA GLU A 28 3.43 13.48 0.44
C GLU A 28 2.38 14.41 1.02
N ILE A 29 1.16 13.90 1.17
CA ILE A 29 0.05 14.69 1.69
C ILE A 29 -0.56 13.95 2.86
N PHE A 30 -0.69 14.63 3.99
CA PHE A 30 -1.44 14.13 5.13
C PHE A 30 -2.89 14.56 4.97
N THR A 31 -3.79 13.60 4.96
CA THR A 31 -5.21 13.85 4.79
C THR A 31 -5.90 13.81 6.14
N GLU A 32 -7.12 14.31 6.18
CA GLU A 32 -7.96 14.29 7.37
C GLU A 32 -9.31 13.66 7.05
N GLY A 33 -9.92 13.05 8.04
CA GLY A 33 -11.21 12.43 7.88
C GLY A 33 -11.69 11.79 9.17
N GLY A 34 -12.95 11.37 9.18
CA GLY A 34 -13.59 10.77 10.35
C GLY A 34 -13.29 9.29 10.56
N TYR A 35 -12.65 8.64 9.60
CA TYR A 35 -12.36 7.20 9.68
C TYR A 35 -10.86 6.96 9.66
N CYS A 36 -10.42 6.06 10.53
CA CYS A 36 -9.02 5.66 10.62
C CYS A 36 -8.91 4.16 10.87
N CYS A 37 -8.07 3.49 10.10
CA CYS A 37 -7.78 2.06 10.26
C CYS A 37 -6.33 1.89 10.71
N SER A 38 -6.06 0.98 11.63
CA SER A 38 -4.70 0.78 12.13
C SER A 38 -4.12 -0.61 11.92
N ASP A 39 -4.94 -1.65 12.00
CA ASP A 39 -4.43 -3.02 11.94
C ASP A 39 -4.73 -3.73 10.63
N ASP A 40 -5.72 -3.26 9.89
CA ASP A 40 -6.22 -3.99 8.74
C ASP A 40 -6.46 -3.03 7.57
N VAL A 41 -5.61 -3.14 6.56
CA VAL A 41 -5.77 -2.35 5.34
C VAL A 41 -7.08 -2.70 4.61
N LEU A 42 -7.57 -3.93 4.76
CA LEU A 42 -8.84 -4.33 4.17
C LEU A 42 -10.03 -3.62 4.81
N GLY A 43 -9.88 -3.16 6.05
CA GLY A 43 -10.88 -2.30 6.68
C GLY A 43 -11.10 -0.99 5.92
N GLY A 44 -10.01 -0.36 5.48
CA GLY A 44 -10.07 0.84 4.65
C GLY A 44 -10.72 0.57 3.30
N VAL A 45 -10.41 -0.55 2.69
CA VAL A 45 -11.04 -0.99 1.43
C VAL A 45 -12.54 -1.19 1.62
N THR A 46 -12.94 -1.86 2.70
CA THR A 46 -14.34 -2.08 3.02
C THR A 46 -15.09 -0.76 3.18
N LEU A 47 -14.53 0.18 3.91
CA LEU A 47 -15.11 1.50 4.07
C LEU A 47 -15.28 2.22 2.72
N ALA A 48 -14.27 2.16 1.86
CA ALA A 48 -14.36 2.77 0.53
C ALA A 48 -15.45 2.11 -0.32
N LYS A 49 -15.57 0.78 -0.26
CA LYS A 49 -16.62 0.03 -0.98
C LYS A 49 -18.02 0.45 -0.54
N HIS A 50 -18.18 0.87 0.69
CA HIS A 50 -19.45 1.32 1.24
C HIS A 50 -19.61 2.86 1.21
N SER A 51 -18.86 3.52 0.34
CA SER A 51 -18.96 4.96 0.08
C SER A 51 -18.64 5.84 1.29
N ALA A 52 -17.79 5.34 2.20
CA ALA A 52 -17.37 6.13 3.36
C ALA A 52 -16.36 7.22 3.00
N GLY A 53 -15.66 7.09 1.88
CA GLY A 53 -14.70 8.10 1.45
C GLY A 53 -13.66 7.57 0.47
N LEU A 54 -12.59 8.33 0.31
CA LEU A 54 -11.44 8.00 -0.51
C LEU A 54 -10.38 7.30 0.33
N PHE A 55 -9.68 6.36 -0.27
CA PHE A 55 -8.60 5.63 0.39
C PHE A 55 -7.46 5.41 -0.57
N GLN A 56 -6.23 5.68 -0.13
CA GLN A 56 -5.05 5.34 -0.92
C GLN A 56 -4.49 4.01 -0.44
N THR A 57 -4.34 3.07 -1.36
CA THR A 57 -3.84 1.73 -1.06
C THR A 57 -3.03 1.21 -2.25
N TYR A 58 -2.49 0.01 -2.10
CA TYR A 58 -1.76 -0.63 -3.19
C TYR A 58 -2.72 -1.21 -4.22
N GLN A 59 -2.34 -1.10 -5.48
CA GLN A 59 -3.16 -1.60 -6.58
C GLN A 59 -3.47 -3.09 -6.43
N PHE A 60 -2.47 -3.89 -6.03
CA PHE A 60 -2.66 -5.34 -5.92
C PHE A 60 -3.72 -5.74 -4.89
N ILE A 61 -3.98 -4.88 -3.90
CA ILE A 61 -4.99 -5.15 -2.87
C ILE A 61 -6.41 -5.00 -3.42
N VAL A 62 -6.59 -4.11 -4.39
CA VAL A 62 -7.90 -3.73 -4.92
C VAL A 62 -8.10 -4.08 -6.41
N GLU A 63 -7.24 -4.90 -6.97
CA GLU A 63 -7.33 -5.27 -8.40
C GLU A 63 -8.71 -5.80 -8.77
N ARG A 64 -9.27 -6.64 -7.93
CA ARG A 64 -10.56 -7.27 -8.17
C ARG A 64 -11.68 -6.22 -8.18
N GLU A 65 -11.67 -5.34 -7.22
CA GLU A 65 -12.66 -4.27 -7.08
C GLU A 65 -12.56 -3.26 -8.22
N LEU A 66 -11.36 -2.97 -8.70
CA LEU A 66 -11.16 -2.12 -9.87
C LEU A 66 -11.67 -2.80 -11.15
N ALA A 67 -11.43 -4.11 -11.27
CA ALA A 67 -11.85 -4.86 -12.44
C ALA A 67 -13.37 -5.00 -12.55
N ASP A 68 -14.06 -5.20 -11.42
CA ASP A 68 -15.51 -5.36 -11.41
C ASP A 68 -16.29 -4.06 -11.26
N GLY A 69 -15.59 -2.92 -11.10
CA GLY A 69 -16.21 -1.60 -10.98
C GLY A 69 -16.74 -1.25 -9.60
N THR A 70 -16.51 -2.10 -8.60
CA THR A 70 -16.90 -1.81 -7.21
C THR A 70 -16.16 -0.59 -6.67
N LEU A 71 -14.89 -0.43 -7.06
CA LEU A 71 -14.09 0.75 -6.77
C LEU A 71 -13.60 1.37 -8.07
N VAL A 72 -13.37 2.68 -8.02
CA VAL A 72 -12.88 3.45 -9.17
C VAL A 72 -11.63 4.20 -8.76
N GLU A 73 -10.61 4.14 -9.58
CA GLU A 73 -9.38 4.91 -9.37
C GLU A 73 -9.64 6.38 -9.71
N VAL A 74 -9.30 7.27 -8.79
CA VAL A 74 -9.38 8.72 -8.99
C VAL A 74 -7.97 9.33 -8.93
N LEU A 75 -7.82 10.54 -9.44
CA LEU A 75 -6.54 11.24 -9.48
C LEU A 75 -5.46 10.47 -10.24
N GLN A 76 -5.83 9.75 -11.27
CA GLN A 76 -4.93 8.90 -12.04
C GLN A 76 -3.64 9.59 -12.50
N PRO A 77 -3.65 10.86 -12.97
CA PRO A 77 -2.43 11.52 -13.41
C PRO A 77 -1.39 11.73 -12.31
N TYR A 78 -1.79 11.65 -11.05
CA TYR A 78 -0.93 11.88 -9.89
C TYR A 78 -0.56 10.61 -9.14
N ASN A 79 -1.14 9.50 -9.51
CA ASN A 79 -0.90 8.20 -8.89
C ASN A 79 0.32 7.50 -9.52
N GLY A 80 0.62 6.31 -9.07
CA GLY A 80 1.72 5.52 -9.64
C GLY A 80 2.98 5.49 -8.80
N ARG A 81 2.98 6.14 -7.63
CA ARG A 81 4.09 5.98 -6.69
C ARG A 81 4.09 4.58 -6.09
N SER A 82 5.28 4.10 -5.78
CA SER A 82 5.44 2.78 -5.17
C SER A 82 6.16 2.88 -3.84
N ARG A 83 5.90 1.89 -2.97
CA ARG A 83 6.65 1.70 -1.74
C ARG A 83 7.42 0.38 -1.87
N PRO A 84 8.72 0.37 -1.57
CA PRO A 84 9.49 -0.86 -1.71
C PRO A 84 9.12 -1.86 -0.61
N TYR A 85 9.01 -3.12 -0.99
CA TYR A 85 9.00 -4.22 -0.04
C TYR A 85 10.44 -4.69 0.12
N THR A 86 10.92 -4.67 1.35
CA THR A 86 12.30 -5.02 1.66
C THR A 86 12.33 -6.34 2.39
N LEU A 87 13.11 -7.27 1.86
CA LEU A 87 13.34 -8.55 2.51
C LEU A 87 14.49 -8.41 3.50
N LEU A 88 14.20 -8.65 4.77
CA LEU A 88 15.18 -8.56 5.84
C LEU A 88 15.41 -9.94 6.44
N TYR A 89 16.66 -10.27 6.68
CA TYR A 89 17.02 -11.49 7.40
C TYR A 89 18.26 -11.23 8.26
N PRO A 90 18.44 -12.00 9.36
CA PRO A 90 19.57 -11.75 10.26
C PRO A 90 20.91 -11.88 9.55
N HIS A 91 21.80 -10.93 9.80
CA HIS A 91 23.18 -10.98 9.34
C HIS A 91 23.98 -11.90 10.24
N GLY A 92 24.73 -12.85 9.66
CA GLY A 92 25.54 -13.77 10.44
C GLY A 92 26.44 -14.61 9.54
N ARG A 93 27.39 -15.34 10.18
CA ARG A 93 28.31 -16.22 9.46
C ARG A 93 27.60 -17.41 8.83
N TYR A 94 26.47 -17.80 9.38
CA TYR A 94 25.72 -18.94 8.92
C TYR A 94 24.29 -18.53 8.59
N VAL A 95 23.92 -18.71 7.33
CA VAL A 95 22.55 -18.54 6.86
C VAL A 95 21.99 -19.93 6.62
N PRO A 96 20.94 -20.36 7.35
CA PRO A 96 20.36 -21.68 7.11
C PRO A 96 19.95 -21.86 5.66
N GLN A 97 20.14 -23.07 5.16
CA GLN A 97 19.85 -23.37 3.75
C GLN A 97 18.39 -23.09 3.39
N ARG A 98 17.46 -23.34 4.31
CA ARG A 98 16.04 -23.04 4.09
C ARG A 98 15.79 -21.55 3.92
N VAL A 99 16.51 -20.70 4.65
CA VAL A 99 16.40 -19.25 4.52
C VAL A 99 16.95 -18.79 3.17
N ARG A 100 18.12 -19.30 2.80
CA ARG A 100 18.74 -18.98 1.52
C ARG A 100 17.85 -19.42 0.35
N ALA A 101 17.30 -20.63 0.43
CA ALA A 101 16.39 -21.13 -0.61
C ALA A 101 15.16 -20.25 -0.77
N PHE A 102 14.59 -19.78 0.33
CA PHE A 102 13.43 -18.89 0.31
C PHE A 102 13.78 -17.52 -0.28
N VAL A 103 14.93 -16.95 0.13
CA VAL A 103 15.40 -15.66 -0.42
C VAL A 103 15.64 -15.79 -1.93
N ASP A 104 16.32 -16.84 -2.36
CA ASP A 104 16.59 -17.06 -3.79
C ASP A 104 15.28 -17.21 -4.58
N PHE A 105 14.32 -17.93 -4.04
CA PHE A 105 12.99 -18.07 -4.63
C PHE A 105 12.33 -16.72 -4.82
N LEU A 106 12.30 -15.88 -3.79
CA LEU A 106 11.69 -14.56 -3.86
C LEU A 106 12.39 -13.65 -4.88
N LEU A 107 13.72 -13.68 -4.92
CA LEU A 107 14.50 -12.89 -5.87
C LEU A 107 14.25 -13.34 -7.31
N GLN A 108 14.09 -14.65 -7.53
CA GLN A 108 13.80 -15.19 -8.85
C GLN A 108 12.44 -14.73 -9.38
N TYR A 109 11.43 -14.66 -8.52
CA TYR A 109 10.06 -14.32 -8.91
C TYR A 109 9.66 -12.88 -8.64
N ARG A 110 10.63 -12.03 -8.25
CA ARG A 110 10.32 -10.63 -7.89
C ARG A 110 9.68 -9.84 -9.03
N THR A 111 10.02 -10.16 -10.27
CA THR A 111 9.49 -9.47 -11.43
C THR A 111 8.01 -9.74 -11.68
N ASP A 112 7.52 -10.88 -11.19
CA ASP A 112 6.13 -11.25 -11.35
C ASP A 112 5.20 -10.39 -10.47
N TRP A 113 5.78 -9.73 -9.46
CA TRP A 113 5.04 -8.88 -8.51
C TRP A 113 5.17 -7.40 -8.81
N ALA A 114 6.07 -7.03 -9.70
CA ALA A 114 6.36 -5.64 -10.07
C ALA A 114 5.50 -5.24 -11.30
N ALA A 115 4.21 -5.33 -11.15
CA ALA A 115 3.29 -4.98 -12.22
C ALA A 115 2.93 -3.48 -12.19
#